data_7df252465a2e1275bcf62978daa8ebd3
#
_entry.id   7df252465a2e1275bcf62978daa8ebd3
#
_cell.length_a   1.000
_cell.length_b   1.000
_cell.length_c   1.000
_cell.angle_alpha   90.00
_cell.angle_beta   90.00
_cell.angle_gamma   90.00
#
_symmetry.space_group_name_H-M   'P 1'
#
loop_
_entity.id
_entity.type
_entity.pdbx_description
1 polymer ?
#
loop_
_entity_poly.entity_id
_entity_poly.type
_entity_poly.pdbx_seq_one_letter_code
_entity_poly.pdbx_strand_id
1 'polypeptide(L)'
;PEWMLEFRLKALEVYESKPMPTWGGDLSGLEAVLDEIHFYVRPQDRMGHTWDEVPQEIKDTFEKLGIPEAERKILAGVGAQYESEMVYHSLKKEWEEKGVIFDSIEDGLRKHPDLFREHFSTIIPTHDNKFAAMNSAVWSGGSFVYIPKNVKLDTPLQAYFRVNQERMGQFERTLIIVYEGANAHYIEGCTAPVYSTESFHSGVIEIVVKKNARFRYTTIQNWSNNMYNLVTQRAVVHEGGHMEWLDGNLGSKLTMKYPSCYLVGEG
;
A
#
# COMPACT_ATOMS: atom_id res chain seq x y z
N PRO A 1 15.99 4.55 10.30
CA PRO A 1 16.49 5.81 10.86
C PRO A 1 15.83 6.11 12.21
N GLU A 2 16.54 6.80 13.12
CA GLU A 2 16.08 7.12 14.48
C GLU A 2 14.73 7.87 14.47
N TRP A 3 14.58 8.88 13.61
CA TRP A 3 13.31 9.62 13.48
C TRP A 3 12.11 8.74 13.12
N MET A 4 12.34 7.62 12.41
CA MET A 4 11.26 6.69 12.09
C MET A 4 10.87 5.86 13.31
N LEU A 5 11.81 5.51 14.18
CA LEU A 5 11.51 4.86 15.45
C LEU A 5 10.71 5.79 16.36
N GLU A 6 11.14 7.04 16.50
CA GLU A 6 10.42 8.06 17.26
C GLU A 6 8.99 8.28 16.72
N PHE A 7 8.85 8.35 15.39
CA PHE A 7 7.55 8.44 14.72
C PHE A 7 6.65 7.26 15.07
N ARG A 8 7.16 6.03 15.01
CA ARG A 8 6.40 4.80 15.33
C ARG A 8 5.97 4.74 16.78
N LEU A 9 6.86 5.10 17.71
CA LEU A 9 6.55 5.14 19.15
C LEU A 9 5.47 6.17 19.45
N LYS A 10 5.57 7.36 18.88
CA LYS A 10 4.53 8.38 19.01
C LYS A 10 3.19 7.95 18.40
N ALA A 11 3.22 7.24 17.27
CA ALA A 11 2.01 6.70 16.66
C ALA A 11 1.36 5.63 17.55
N LEU A 12 2.15 4.82 18.25
CA LEU A 12 1.65 3.84 19.22
C LEU A 12 0.93 4.53 20.39
N GLU A 13 1.53 5.59 20.97
CA GLU A 13 0.88 6.39 22.02
C GLU A 13 -0.47 6.96 21.56
N VAL A 14 -0.53 7.45 20.32
CA VAL A 14 -1.77 7.95 19.72
C VAL A 14 -2.80 6.83 19.55
N TYR A 15 -2.38 5.65 19.10
CA TYR A 15 -3.26 4.48 18.96
C TYR A 15 -3.86 4.07 20.30
N GLU A 16 -3.05 3.97 21.34
CA GLU A 16 -3.48 3.59 22.69
C GLU A 16 -4.45 4.60 23.29
N SER A 17 -4.22 5.90 23.04
CA SER A 17 -5.06 6.97 23.58
C SER A 17 -6.42 7.12 22.87
N LYS A 18 -6.54 6.66 21.61
CA LYS A 18 -7.79 6.78 20.85
C LYS A 18 -8.77 5.67 21.19
N PRO A 19 -10.04 6.01 21.48
CA PRO A 19 -11.09 5.00 21.65
C PRO A 19 -11.37 4.28 20.32
N MET A 20 -11.96 3.09 20.41
CA MET A 20 -12.49 2.41 19.23
C MET A 20 -13.57 3.28 18.59
N PRO A 21 -13.62 3.40 17.24
CA PRO A 21 -14.66 4.16 16.55
C PRO A 21 -16.05 3.58 16.86
N THR A 22 -17.02 4.48 17.07
CA THR A 22 -18.43 4.12 17.30
C THR A 22 -19.30 4.33 16.05
N TRP A 23 -18.69 4.68 14.93
CA TRP A 23 -19.31 4.91 13.64
C TRP A 23 -18.79 3.89 12.61
N GLY A 24 -19.54 3.68 11.54
CA GLY A 24 -19.22 2.72 10.50
C GLY A 24 -19.82 1.34 10.79
N GLY A 25 -19.08 0.29 10.51
CA GLY A 25 -19.50 -1.09 10.75
C GLY A 25 -19.29 -1.55 12.18
N ASP A 26 -19.81 -2.74 12.51
CA ASP A 26 -19.64 -3.35 13.84
C ASP A 26 -18.20 -3.82 14.05
N LEU A 27 -17.51 -3.20 14.99
CA LEU A 27 -16.14 -3.49 15.39
C LEU A 27 -16.05 -4.22 16.74
N SER A 28 -17.16 -4.67 17.31
CA SER A 28 -17.21 -5.27 18.66
C SER A 28 -16.32 -6.50 18.83
N GLY A 29 -16.07 -7.27 17.76
CA GLY A 29 -15.17 -8.44 17.78
C GLY A 29 -13.72 -8.13 17.46
N LEU A 30 -13.39 -6.92 17.04
CA LEU A 30 -12.07 -6.61 16.50
C LEU A 30 -10.95 -6.62 17.56
N GLU A 31 -11.23 -6.21 18.80
CA GLU A 31 -10.22 -6.19 19.86
C GLU A 31 -9.66 -7.60 20.11
N ALA A 32 -10.53 -8.61 20.19
CA ALA A 32 -10.10 -10.00 20.35
C ALA A 32 -9.25 -10.50 19.18
N VAL A 33 -9.55 -10.04 17.97
CA VAL A 33 -8.73 -10.36 16.76
C VAL A 33 -7.35 -9.73 16.88
N LEU A 34 -7.27 -8.47 17.28
CA LEU A 34 -6.01 -7.74 17.42
C LEU A 34 -5.10 -8.33 18.51
N ASP A 35 -5.67 -8.95 19.55
CA ASP A 35 -4.91 -9.62 20.60
C ASP A 35 -4.27 -10.94 20.12
N GLU A 36 -4.81 -11.56 19.06
CA GLU A 36 -4.38 -12.87 18.58
C GLU A 36 -3.54 -12.83 17.30
N ILE A 37 -3.52 -11.72 16.55
CA ILE A 37 -2.83 -11.65 15.26
C ILE A 37 -1.32 -11.48 15.39
N HIS A 38 -0.62 -11.96 14.38
CA HIS A 38 0.79 -11.67 14.16
C HIS A 38 0.93 -10.36 13.38
N PHE A 39 1.54 -9.33 13.99
CA PHE A 39 1.73 -8.03 13.38
C PHE A 39 2.81 -7.99 12.29
N TYR A 40 3.69 -8.97 12.30
CA TYR A 40 4.77 -9.05 11.32
C TYR A 40 5.21 -10.50 11.11
N VAL A 41 5.25 -10.91 9.85
CA VAL A 41 5.77 -12.22 9.42
C VAL A 41 6.71 -12.01 8.25
N ARG A 42 7.94 -12.45 8.42
CA ARG A 42 8.96 -12.35 7.39
C ARG A 42 8.88 -13.56 6.44
N PRO A 43 8.59 -13.35 5.15
CA PRO A 43 8.40 -14.45 4.22
C PRO A 43 9.73 -15.09 3.75
N GLN A 44 10.82 -14.32 3.73
CA GLN A 44 12.15 -14.76 3.27
C GLN A 44 13.26 -13.81 3.76
N ASP A 45 14.51 -14.27 3.65
CA ASP A 45 15.66 -13.48 4.11
C ASP A 45 16.09 -12.36 3.17
N ARG A 46 15.72 -12.42 1.88
CA ARG A 46 16.09 -11.42 0.87
C ARG A 46 14.97 -11.24 -0.16
N MET A 47 14.81 -10.00 -0.63
CA MET A 47 13.97 -9.67 -1.78
C MET A 47 14.64 -10.17 -3.07
N GLY A 48 13.89 -10.82 -3.96
CA GLY A 48 14.37 -11.21 -5.29
C GLY A 48 14.39 -10.01 -6.26
N HIS A 49 15.48 -9.84 -6.98
CA HIS A 49 15.59 -8.86 -8.06
C HIS A 49 15.09 -9.42 -9.39
N THR A 50 15.07 -10.73 -9.51
CA THR A 50 14.48 -11.45 -10.63
C THR A 50 13.42 -12.42 -10.14
N TRP A 51 12.44 -12.71 -10.98
CA TRP A 51 11.41 -13.69 -10.63
C TRP A 51 11.98 -15.06 -10.30
N ASP A 52 13.10 -15.41 -10.91
CA ASP A 52 13.76 -16.71 -10.68
C ASP A 52 14.33 -16.87 -9.27
N GLU A 53 14.66 -15.76 -8.62
CA GLU A 53 15.17 -15.73 -7.25
C GLU A 53 14.07 -15.88 -6.18
N VAL A 54 12.80 -15.71 -6.57
CA VAL A 54 11.66 -15.87 -5.65
C VAL A 54 11.47 -17.35 -5.33
N PRO A 55 11.25 -17.74 -4.05
CA PRO A 55 10.98 -19.12 -3.67
C PRO A 55 9.82 -19.75 -4.45
N GLN A 56 9.93 -21.03 -4.78
CA GLN A 56 8.95 -21.72 -5.64
C GLN A 56 7.55 -21.72 -5.03
N GLU A 57 7.42 -21.89 -3.72
CA GLU A 57 6.13 -21.84 -3.01
C GLU A 57 5.40 -20.51 -3.20
N ILE A 58 6.15 -19.40 -3.19
CA ILE A 58 5.60 -18.06 -3.44
C ILE A 58 5.23 -17.92 -4.90
N LYS A 59 6.07 -18.39 -5.84
CA LYS A 59 5.77 -18.42 -7.28
C LYS A 59 4.47 -19.17 -7.55
N ASP A 60 4.34 -20.37 -7.01
CA ASP A 60 3.16 -21.23 -7.19
C ASP A 60 1.89 -20.53 -6.68
N THR A 61 2.01 -19.75 -5.59
CA THR A 61 0.90 -18.96 -5.06
C THR A 61 0.47 -17.87 -6.05
N PHE A 62 1.41 -17.09 -6.57
CA PHE A 62 1.10 -16.04 -7.55
C PHE A 62 0.62 -16.59 -8.89
N GLU A 63 1.13 -17.74 -9.33
CA GLU A 63 0.63 -18.43 -10.53
C GLU A 63 -0.82 -18.90 -10.36
N LYS A 64 -1.17 -19.49 -9.21
CA LYS A 64 -2.55 -19.86 -8.89
C LYS A 64 -3.51 -18.66 -8.85
N LEU A 65 -3.02 -17.47 -8.51
CA LEU A 65 -3.78 -16.23 -8.52
C LEU A 65 -3.97 -15.67 -9.95
N GLY A 66 -3.39 -16.30 -10.95
CA GLY A 66 -3.55 -15.92 -12.35
C GLY A 66 -2.73 -14.68 -12.72
N ILE A 67 -1.55 -14.48 -12.14
CA ILE A 67 -0.60 -13.45 -12.54
C ILE A 67 0.33 -14.02 -13.63
N PRO A 68 -0.08 -14.00 -14.91
CA PRO A 68 0.66 -14.63 -15.98
C PRO A 68 1.98 -13.89 -16.23
N GLU A 69 3.00 -14.64 -16.67
CA GLU A 69 4.28 -14.05 -17.12
C GLU A 69 4.08 -12.97 -18.20
N ALA A 70 3.04 -13.12 -19.02
CA ALA A 70 2.67 -12.13 -20.05
C ALA A 70 2.28 -10.76 -19.46
N GLU A 71 1.57 -10.72 -18.32
CA GLU A 71 1.22 -9.46 -17.66
C GLU A 71 2.48 -8.75 -17.14
N ARG A 72 3.39 -9.50 -16.54
CA ARG A 72 4.68 -8.96 -16.06
C ARG A 72 5.52 -8.32 -17.15
N LYS A 73 5.43 -8.85 -18.39
CA LYS A 73 6.15 -8.31 -19.56
C LYS A 73 5.52 -7.04 -20.15
N ILE A 74 4.20 -6.87 -19.99
CA ILE A 74 3.46 -5.74 -20.56
C ILE A 74 3.55 -4.49 -19.64
N LEU A 75 3.45 -4.68 -18.35
CA LEU A 75 3.41 -3.60 -17.34
C LEU A 75 4.68 -2.76 -17.31
N ALA A 76 4.57 -1.50 -16.90
CA ALA A 76 5.72 -0.60 -16.69
C ALA A 76 6.62 -1.09 -15.55
N GLY A 77 6.01 -1.63 -14.52
CA GLY A 77 6.69 -2.24 -13.38
C GLY A 77 5.75 -3.16 -12.61
N VAL A 78 6.32 -4.13 -11.90
CA VAL A 78 5.59 -5.11 -11.09
C VAL A 78 6.24 -5.24 -9.71
N GLY A 79 5.42 -5.18 -8.67
CA GLY A 79 5.79 -5.52 -7.30
C GLY A 79 4.97 -6.71 -6.80
N ALA A 80 5.55 -7.56 -5.99
CA ALA A 80 4.85 -8.65 -5.34
C ALA A 80 5.23 -8.68 -3.85
N GLN A 81 4.23 -8.54 -3.00
CA GLN A 81 4.35 -8.67 -1.56
C GLN A 81 3.69 -9.96 -1.10
N TYR A 82 4.39 -10.65 -0.22
CA TYR A 82 3.92 -11.85 0.44
C TYR A 82 4.10 -11.66 1.94
N GLU A 83 3.01 -11.82 2.70
CA GLU A 83 2.96 -11.47 4.12
C GLU A 83 3.32 -9.99 4.37
N SER A 84 4.34 -9.73 5.16
CA SER A 84 4.71 -8.39 5.62
C SER A 84 5.77 -7.68 4.77
N GLU A 85 6.32 -8.32 3.73
CA GLU A 85 7.42 -7.75 2.95
C GLU A 85 7.26 -7.94 1.43
N MET A 86 7.82 -7.00 0.68
CA MET A 86 7.98 -7.15 -0.76
C MET A 86 8.98 -8.27 -1.06
N VAL A 87 8.57 -9.27 -1.83
CA VAL A 87 9.40 -10.43 -2.19
C VAL A 87 9.98 -10.35 -3.60
N TYR A 88 9.37 -9.54 -4.44
CA TYR A 88 9.80 -9.29 -5.80
C TYR A 88 9.44 -7.88 -6.25
N HIS A 89 10.34 -7.27 -7.03
CA HIS A 89 10.12 -5.96 -7.62
C HIS A 89 10.86 -5.84 -8.96
N SER A 90 10.23 -5.24 -9.94
CA SER A 90 10.84 -4.89 -11.21
C SER A 90 10.24 -3.59 -11.77
N LEU A 91 11.08 -2.82 -12.44
CA LEU A 91 10.70 -1.64 -13.23
C LEU A 91 11.39 -1.74 -14.59
N LYS A 92 10.71 -1.39 -15.68
CA LYS A 92 11.35 -1.37 -17.00
C LYS A 92 12.43 -0.28 -17.02
N LYS A 93 13.58 -0.63 -17.60
CA LYS A 93 14.77 0.23 -17.66
C LYS A 93 14.51 1.60 -18.28
N GLU A 94 13.65 1.66 -19.30
CA GLU A 94 13.26 2.93 -19.94
C GLU A 94 12.61 3.93 -18.97
N TRP A 95 11.92 3.44 -17.93
CA TRP A 95 11.30 4.27 -16.90
C TRP A 95 12.30 4.64 -15.79
N GLU A 96 13.19 3.72 -15.42
CA GLU A 96 14.31 4.01 -14.50
C GLU A 96 15.21 5.12 -15.07
N GLU A 97 15.56 5.05 -16.36
CA GLU A 97 16.36 6.06 -17.04
C GLU A 97 15.68 7.42 -17.11
N LYS A 98 14.35 7.47 -17.05
CA LYS A 98 13.56 8.71 -16.92
C LYS A 98 13.38 9.18 -15.49
N GLY A 99 13.95 8.47 -14.52
CA GLY A 99 13.90 8.80 -13.09
C GLY A 99 12.62 8.38 -12.38
N VAL A 100 11.82 7.49 -12.96
CA VAL A 100 10.68 6.86 -12.26
C VAL A 100 11.24 5.97 -11.16
N ILE A 101 10.62 6.06 -9.98
CA ILE A 101 10.90 5.16 -8.86
C ILE A 101 9.66 4.32 -8.61
N PHE A 102 9.85 3.02 -8.49
CA PHE A 102 8.87 2.07 -8.01
C PHE A 102 9.59 1.05 -7.16
N ASP A 103 9.57 1.23 -5.87
CA ASP A 103 10.29 0.43 -4.87
C ASP A 103 9.31 -0.05 -3.77
N SER A 104 9.77 -0.93 -2.88
CA SER A 104 9.10 -1.15 -1.61
C SER A 104 9.16 0.14 -0.77
N ILE A 105 8.22 0.30 0.15
CA ILE A 105 8.19 1.49 1.02
C ILE A 105 9.45 1.57 1.90
N GLU A 106 10.01 0.44 2.33
CA GLU A 106 11.25 0.36 3.09
C GLU A 106 12.46 0.81 2.27
N ASP A 107 12.49 0.44 0.99
CA ASP A 107 13.56 0.88 0.08
C ASP A 107 13.41 2.36 -0.26
N GLY A 108 12.18 2.85 -0.43
CA GLY A 108 11.90 4.28 -0.55
C GLY A 108 12.49 5.08 0.62
N LEU A 109 12.27 4.61 1.84
CA LEU A 109 12.82 5.21 3.07
C LEU A 109 14.37 5.19 3.09
N ARG A 110 14.98 4.11 2.61
CA ARG A 110 16.44 3.92 2.65
C ARG A 110 17.17 4.64 1.53
N LYS A 111 16.65 4.53 0.30
CA LYS A 111 17.30 5.01 -0.93
C LYS A 111 16.97 6.49 -1.23
N HIS A 112 15.79 6.95 -0.82
CA HIS A 112 15.27 8.29 -1.11
C HIS A 112 14.79 9.03 0.15
N PRO A 113 15.64 9.13 1.21
CA PRO A 113 15.23 9.58 2.54
C PRO A 113 14.65 11.00 2.57
N ASP A 114 15.18 11.91 1.76
CA ASP A 114 14.71 13.31 1.72
C ASP A 114 13.32 13.42 1.09
N LEU A 115 13.13 12.81 -0.07
CA LEU A 115 11.84 12.75 -0.76
C LEU A 115 10.78 12.01 0.08
N PHE A 116 11.18 10.92 0.71
CA PHE A 116 10.33 10.17 1.61
C PHE A 116 9.88 11.03 2.80
N ARG A 117 10.81 11.69 3.48
CA ARG A 117 10.54 12.52 4.65
C ARG A 117 9.69 13.74 4.35
N GLU A 118 9.83 14.31 3.15
CA GLU A 118 9.03 15.45 2.70
C GLU A 118 7.53 15.12 2.62
N HIS A 119 7.19 13.88 2.26
CA HIS A 119 5.81 13.53 1.93
C HIS A 119 5.16 12.52 2.88
N PHE A 120 5.94 11.69 3.56
CA PHE A 120 5.44 10.60 4.42
C PHE A 120 4.64 11.14 5.61
N SER A 121 3.43 10.61 5.80
CA SER A 121 2.51 10.98 6.89
C SER A 121 2.07 12.46 6.91
N THR A 122 2.18 13.15 5.77
CA THR A 122 1.76 14.55 5.64
C THR A 122 0.30 14.68 5.25
N ILE A 123 -0.28 13.68 4.59
CA ILE A 123 -1.67 13.67 4.11
C ILE A 123 -2.56 12.90 5.08
N ILE A 124 -2.06 11.77 5.60
CA ILE A 124 -2.74 10.97 6.62
C ILE A 124 -1.82 10.93 7.86
N PRO A 125 -1.94 11.92 8.75
CA PRO A 125 -1.12 11.97 9.94
C PRO A 125 -1.53 10.90 10.97
N THR A 126 -0.66 10.61 11.92
CA THR A 126 -0.89 9.58 12.96
C THR A 126 -2.18 9.78 13.76
N HIS A 127 -2.63 11.03 13.92
CA HIS A 127 -3.84 11.36 14.67
C HIS A 127 -5.13 11.35 13.83
N ASP A 128 -5.09 11.00 12.55
CA ASP A 128 -6.26 11.00 11.66
C ASP A 128 -7.38 10.10 12.22
N ASN A 129 -7.09 8.83 12.39
CA ASN A 129 -8.00 7.88 13.04
C ASN A 129 -7.20 6.78 13.78
N LYS A 130 -7.89 5.96 14.58
CA LYS A 130 -7.25 4.90 15.38
C LYS A 130 -6.45 3.91 14.52
N PHE A 131 -6.98 3.50 13.37
CA PHE A 131 -6.32 2.52 12.49
C PHE A 131 -5.17 3.12 11.69
N ALA A 132 -5.23 4.40 11.33
CA ALA A 132 -4.09 5.13 10.76
C ALA A 132 -2.96 5.27 11.79
N ALA A 133 -3.29 5.48 13.08
CA ALA A 133 -2.30 5.48 14.15
C ALA A 133 -1.66 4.09 14.32
N MET A 134 -2.45 3.02 14.35
CA MET A 134 -1.96 1.64 14.39
C MET A 134 -1.03 1.35 13.21
N ASN A 135 -1.50 1.59 11.99
CA ASN A 135 -0.66 1.42 10.79
C ASN A 135 0.64 2.19 10.92
N SER A 136 0.60 3.47 11.34
CA SER A 136 1.79 4.29 11.51
C SER A 136 2.79 3.71 12.51
N ALA A 137 2.32 3.01 13.54
CA ALA A 137 3.19 2.36 14.54
C ALA A 137 3.87 1.10 14.00
N VAL A 138 3.14 0.27 13.23
CA VAL A 138 3.57 -1.10 12.91
C VAL A 138 3.70 -1.40 11.41
N TRP A 139 3.52 -0.42 10.53
CA TRP A 139 3.54 -0.66 9.08
C TRP A 139 4.77 -1.45 8.61
N SER A 140 4.52 -2.34 7.66
CA SER A 140 5.53 -3.08 6.92
C SER A 140 4.97 -3.42 5.54
N GLY A 141 5.83 -3.29 4.51
CA GLY A 141 5.41 -3.46 3.12
C GLY A 141 4.55 -2.31 2.59
N GLY A 142 4.24 -2.41 1.33
CA GLY A 142 3.61 -1.37 0.53
C GLY A 142 4.56 -0.81 -0.52
N SER A 143 4.09 0.19 -1.27
CA SER A 143 4.81 0.73 -2.42
C SER A 143 5.28 2.16 -2.19
N PHE A 144 6.48 2.46 -2.68
CA PHE A 144 6.99 3.81 -2.85
C PHE A 144 7.09 4.13 -4.34
N VAL A 145 6.31 5.10 -4.80
CA VAL A 145 6.24 5.47 -6.22
C VAL A 145 6.53 6.96 -6.40
N TYR A 146 7.44 7.26 -7.31
CA TYR A 146 7.71 8.63 -7.73
C TYR A 146 7.69 8.73 -9.26
N ILE A 147 6.86 9.60 -9.79
CA ILE A 147 6.76 9.90 -11.23
C ILE A 147 7.28 11.31 -11.47
N PRO A 148 8.41 11.45 -12.17
CA PRO A 148 9.03 12.76 -12.42
C PRO A 148 8.17 13.68 -13.28
N LYS A 149 8.53 14.97 -13.24
CA LYS A 149 7.86 16.02 -14.03
C LYS A 149 7.77 15.65 -15.51
N ASN A 150 6.55 15.82 -16.07
CA ASN A 150 6.21 15.57 -17.48
C ASN A 150 6.41 14.11 -17.95
N VAL A 151 6.75 13.16 -17.09
CA VAL A 151 6.82 11.74 -17.45
C VAL A 151 5.41 11.18 -17.56
N LYS A 152 5.13 10.48 -18.66
CA LYS A 152 3.85 9.84 -18.93
C LYS A 152 4.10 8.35 -19.15
N LEU A 153 3.63 7.54 -18.20
CA LEU A 153 3.64 6.08 -18.36
C LEU A 153 2.49 5.68 -19.28
N ASP A 154 2.80 4.88 -20.27
CA ASP A 154 1.84 4.33 -21.25
C ASP A 154 1.18 3.04 -20.76
N THR A 155 1.82 2.36 -19.81
CA THR A 155 1.34 1.14 -19.17
C THR A 155 1.37 1.28 -17.65
N PRO A 156 0.48 0.56 -16.91
CA PRO A 156 0.43 0.69 -15.46
C PRO A 156 1.66 0.15 -14.74
N LEU A 157 1.91 0.67 -13.55
CA LEU A 157 2.64 0.00 -12.49
C LEU A 157 1.64 -0.89 -11.73
N GLN A 158 2.04 -2.07 -11.31
CA GLN A 158 1.14 -2.98 -10.58
C GLN A 158 1.84 -3.63 -9.39
N ALA A 159 1.16 -3.65 -8.25
CA ALA A 159 1.58 -4.39 -7.07
C ALA A 159 0.55 -5.43 -6.67
N TYR A 160 1.04 -6.57 -6.19
CA TYR A 160 0.23 -7.67 -5.69
C TYR A 160 0.55 -7.90 -4.22
N PHE A 161 -0.48 -7.90 -3.37
CA PHE A 161 -0.38 -8.12 -1.95
C PHE A 161 -1.10 -9.41 -1.57
N ARG A 162 -0.37 -10.32 -0.94
CA ARG A 162 -0.89 -11.61 -0.53
C ARG A 162 -0.66 -11.86 0.96
N VAL A 163 -1.75 -12.03 1.69
CA VAL A 163 -1.76 -12.62 3.03
C VAL A 163 -1.97 -14.11 2.86
N ASN A 164 -1.10 -14.95 3.42
CA ASN A 164 -1.18 -16.40 3.25
C ASN A 164 -1.04 -17.21 4.56
N GLN A 165 -0.92 -16.53 5.69
CA GLN A 165 -0.83 -17.16 7.01
C GLN A 165 -2.08 -16.86 7.84
N GLU A 166 -2.53 -17.86 8.62
CA GLU A 166 -3.61 -17.67 9.59
C GLU A 166 -3.22 -16.68 10.67
N ARG A 167 -4.22 -15.94 11.20
CA ARG A 167 -4.03 -14.91 12.24
C ARG A 167 -3.00 -13.84 11.86
N MET A 168 -2.90 -13.55 10.58
CA MET A 168 -2.00 -12.51 10.09
C MET A 168 -2.68 -11.15 10.10
N GLY A 169 -1.96 -10.15 10.62
CA GLY A 169 -2.23 -8.74 10.39
C GLY A 169 -1.33 -8.21 9.29
N GLN A 170 -1.89 -7.63 8.23
CA GLN A 170 -1.14 -6.93 7.19
C GLN A 170 -1.32 -5.43 7.35
N PHE A 171 -0.21 -4.70 7.44
CA PHE A 171 -0.18 -3.26 7.74
C PHE A 171 0.61 -2.52 6.66
N GLU A 172 0.10 -2.53 5.45
CA GLU A 172 0.78 -1.90 4.32
C GLU A 172 0.68 -0.38 4.34
N ARG A 173 1.73 0.27 3.85
CA ARG A 173 1.77 1.71 3.67
C ARG A 173 2.30 2.07 2.29
N THR A 174 1.49 2.78 1.51
CA THR A 174 1.84 3.19 0.15
C THR A 174 1.94 4.70 0.07
N LEU A 175 3.05 5.18 -0.50
CA LEU A 175 3.29 6.60 -0.77
C LEU A 175 3.56 6.80 -2.25
N ILE A 176 2.74 7.61 -2.91
CA ILE A 176 2.82 7.89 -4.34
C ILE A 176 2.93 9.39 -4.58
N ILE A 177 3.95 9.80 -5.32
CA ILE A 177 4.23 11.20 -5.64
C ILE A 177 4.25 11.35 -7.15
N VAL A 178 3.28 12.07 -7.70
CA VAL A 178 3.14 12.33 -9.14
C VAL A 178 3.42 13.79 -9.42
N TYR A 179 4.57 14.07 -10.03
CA TYR A 179 5.05 15.44 -10.23
C TYR A 179 4.32 16.15 -11.38
N GLU A 180 4.60 17.45 -11.51
CA GLU A 180 3.91 18.35 -12.45
C GLU A 180 3.84 17.81 -13.86
N GLY A 181 2.64 17.82 -14.46
CA GLY A 181 2.40 17.38 -15.83
C GLY A 181 2.63 15.89 -16.09
N ALA A 182 2.95 15.11 -15.08
CA ALA A 182 3.11 13.66 -15.18
C ALA A 182 1.76 12.94 -15.35
N ASN A 183 1.80 11.72 -15.88
CA ASN A 183 0.62 10.86 -16.01
C ASN A 183 1.00 9.42 -15.69
N ALA A 184 0.27 8.79 -14.77
CA ALA A 184 0.51 7.39 -14.42
C ALA A 184 -0.76 6.70 -13.93
N HIS A 185 -0.74 5.38 -14.03
CA HIS A 185 -1.74 4.49 -13.49
C HIS A 185 -1.05 3.44 -12.60
N TYR A 186 -1.54 3.28 -11.39
CA TYR A 186 -1.10 2.24 -10.47
C TYR A 186 -2.26 1.31 -10.15
N ILE A 187 -1.99 0.01 -10.22
CA ILE A 187 -2.96 -1.04 -9.94
C ILE A 187 -2.49 -1.82 -8.73
N GLU A 188 -3.38 -2.05 -7.79
CA GLU A 188 -3.13 -2.85 -6.60
C GLU A 188 -4.10 -4.01 -6.52
N GLY A 189 -3.57 -5.21 -6.38
CA GLY A 189 -4.34 -6.42 -6.14
C GLY A 189 -4.06 -6.96 -4.75
N CYS A 190 -5.09 -7.11 -3.92
CA CYS A 190 -4.97 -7.66 -2.56
C CYS A 190 -5.79 -8.92 -2.42
N THR A 191 -5.20 -9.99 -1.89
CA THR A 191 -5.90 -11.27 -1.72
C THR A 191 -5.50 -11.99 -0.44
N ALA A 192 -6.44 -12.74 0.14
CA ALA A 192 -6.19 -13.69 1.20
C ALA A 192 -6.97 -15.00 0.95
N PRO A 193 -6.44 -16.17 1.32
CA PRO A 193 -7.20 -17.41 1.31
C PRO A 193 -8.26 -17.42 2.42
N VAL A 194 -9.17 -18.36 2.35
CA VAL A 194 -10.17 -18.57 3.41
C VAL A 194 -9.56 -19.45 4.51
N TYR A 195 -9.42 -18.89 5.70
CA TYR A 195 -9.03 -19.62 6.91
C TYR A 195 -10.19 -19.71 7.88
N SER A 196 -10.02 -20.53 8.93
CA SER A 196 -11.00 -20.68 10.01
C SER A 196 -10.96 -19.53 11.02
N THR A 197 -9.83 -18.82 11.09
CA THR A 197 -9.59 -17.72 12.03
C THR A 197 -9.77 -16.36 11.38
N GLU A 198 -10.12 -15.37 12.17
CA GLU A 198 -10.23 -13.99 11.70
C GLU A 198 -8.85 -13.38 11.46
N SER A 199 -8.76 -12.50 10.49
CA SER A 199 -7.53 -11.80 10.08
C SER A 199 -7.81 -10.30 9.91
N PHE A 200 -6.75 -9.51 9.88
CA PHE A 200 -6.84 -8.06 9.85
C PHE A 200 -5.97 -7.47 8.74
N HIS A 201 -6.54 -6.54 7.98
CA HIS A 201 -5.81 -5.74 7.00
C HIS A 201 -6.01 -4.25 7.29
N SER A 202 -4.92 -3.51 7.41
CA SER A 202 -4.90 -2.06 7.55
C SER A 202 -3.97 -1.44 6.53
N GLY A 203 -4.54 -0.80 5.51
CA GLY A 203 -3.77 -0.03 4.52
C GLY A 203 -3.83 1.47 4.80
N VAL A 204 -2.72 2.15 4.60
CA VAL A 204 -2.67 3.62 4.54
C VAL A 204 -2.01 4.03 3.23
N ILE A 205 -2.78 4.72 2.39
CA ILE A 205 -2.35 5.15 1.05
C ILE A 205 -2.37 6.68 0.97
N GLU A 206 -1.20 7.27 0.75
CA GLU A 206 -0.99 8.70 0.60
C GLU A 206 -0.54 9.01 -0.83
N ILE A 207 -1.26 9.92 -1.51
CA ILE A 207 -0.98 10.28 -2.89
C ILE A 207 -0.86 11.78 -3.04
N VAL A 208 0.23 12.24 -3.65
CA VAL A 208 0.45 13.64 -4.03
C VAL A 208 0.33 13.76 -5.54
N VAL A 209 -0.67 14.50 -6.02
CA VAL A 209 -0.84 14.83 -7.45
C VAL A 209 -0.52 16.29 -7.63
N LYS A 210 0.65 16.60 -8.20
CA LYS A 210 1.13 17.97 -8.41
C LYS A 210 0.39 18.63 -9.58
N LYS A 211 0.68 19.91 -9.81
CA LYS A 211 0.05 20.76 -10.83
C LYS A 211 -0.02 20.09 -12.21
N ASN A 212 -1.22 20.07 -12.81
CA ASN A 212 -1.49 19.49 -14.13
C ASN A 212 -1.11 18.00 -14.28
N ALA A 213 -0.83 17.30 -13.19
CA ALA A 213 -0.58 15.86 -13.23
C ALA A 213 -1.90 15.09 -13.29
N ARG A 214 -1.84 13.86 -13.81
CA ARG A 214 -2.98 12.93 -13.85
C ARG A 214 -2.56 11.61 -13.21
N PHE A 215 -3.40 11.12 -12.30
CA PHE A 215 -3.15 9.85 -11.66
C PHE A 215 -4.42 9.06 -11.47
N ARG A 216 -4.35 7.77 -11.81
CA ARG A 216 -5.38 6.79 -11.52
C ARG A 216 -4.83 5.75 -10.53
N TYR A 217 -5.56 5.51 -9.47
CA TYR A 217 -5.32 4.41 -8.54
C TYR A 217 -6.45 3.40 -8.66
N THR A 218 -6.11 2.19 -9.07
CA THR A 218 -7.07 1.08 -9.13
C THR A 218 -6.69 0.05 -8.08
N THR A 219 -7.64 -0.36 -7.26
CA THR A 219 -7.45 -1.49 -6.33
C THR A 219 -8.55 -2.53 -6.51
N ILE A 220 -8.13 -3.79 -6.55
CA ILE A 220 -9.03 -4.94 -6.57
C ILE A 220 -8.68 -5.79 -5.35
N GLN A 221 -9.57 -5.78 -4.38
CA GLN A 221 -9.42 -6.53 -3.13
C GLN A 221 -10.38 -7.71 -3.12
N ASN A 222 -9.85 -8.92 -2.96
CA ASN A 222 -10.62 -10.14 -2.87
C ASN A 222 -10.25 -10.86 -1.57
N TRP A 223 -10.98 -10.51 -0.52
CA TRP A 223 -10.74 -10.98 0.85
C TRP A 223 -11.64 -12.16 1.21
N SER A 224 -11.16 -13.00 2.11
CA SER A 224 -11.99 -14.01 2.78
C SER A 224 -13.04 -13.35 3.67
N ASN A 225 -14.16 -14.04 3.92
CA ASN A 225 -15.29 -13.53 4.71
C ASN A 225 -14.99 -13.37 6.22
N ASN A 226 -13.80 -13.67 6.66
CA ASN A 226 -13.30 -13.48 8.02
C ASN A 226 -12.21 -12.39 8.14
N MET A 227 -12.00 -11.59 7.09
CA MET A 227 -11.05 -10.47 7.08
C MET A 227 -11.73 -9.16 7.49
N TYR A 228 -11.17 -8.49 8.49
CA TYR A 228 -11.44 -7.07 8.73
C TYR A 228 -10.52 -6.23 7.83
N ASN A 229 -11.09 -5.42 6.97
CA ASN A 229 -10.37 -4.62 5.99
C ASN A 229 -10.59 -3.13 6.25
N LEU A 230 -9.64 -2.50 6.96
CA LEU A 230 -9.76 -1.11 7.42
C LEU A 230 -8.67 -0.24 6.76
N VAL A 231 -9.07 0.54 5.75
CA VAL A 231 -8.15 1.26 4.86
C VAL A 231 -8.44 2.75 4.84
N THR A 232 -7.42 3.56 5.03
CA THR A 232 -7.47 5.02 4.87
C THR A 232 -6.70 5.41 3.61
N GLN A 233 -7.40 6.03 2.65
CA GLN A 233 -6.81 6.47 1.37
C GLN A 233 -7.07 7.96 1.16
N ARG A 234 -6.02 8.72 0.87
CA ARG A 234 -6.17 10.15 0.63
C ARG A 234 -5.17 10.68 -0.38
N ALA A 235 -5.67 11.51 -1.29
CA ALA A 235 -4.84 12.25 -2.21
C ALA A 235 -4.91 13.76 -1.92
N VAL A 236 -3.79 14.44 -2.09
CA VAL A 236 -3.75 15.92 -2.25
C VAL A 236 -3.57 16.21 -3.72
N VAL A 237 -4.49 16.98 -4.28
CA VAL A 237 -4.55 17.31 -5.72
C VAL A 237 -4.36 18.80 -5.91
N HIS A 238 -3.26 19.18 -6.54
CA HIS A 238 -2.89 20.58 -6.81
C HIS A 238 -3.59 21.10 -8.07
N GLU A 239 -3.43 22.40 -8.32
CA GLU A 239 -4.01 23.14 -9.45
C GLU A 239 -3.94 22.37 -10.77
N GLY A 240 -5.10 22.22 -11.46
CA GLY A 240 -5.21 21.50 -12.72
C GLY A 240 -4.89 20.00 -12.64
N GLY A 241 -4.64 19.47 -11.43
CA GLY A 241 -4.39 18.06 -11.22
C GLY A 241 -5.67 17.22 -11.35
N HIS A 242 -5.51 15.94 -11.69
CA HIS A 242 -6.62 15.00 -11.83
C HIS A 242 -6.30 13.71 -11.08
N MET A 243 -7.19 13.32 -10.15
CA MET A 243 -7.11 12.07 -9.42
C MET A 243 -8.34 11.21 -9.66
N GLU A 244 -8.14 9.94 -9.94
CA GLU A 244 -9.21 8.95 -10.12
C GLU A 244 -8.98 7.76 -9.19
N TRP A 245 -9.97 7.48 -8.34
CA TRP A 245 -10.03 6.25 -7.54
C TRP A 245 -10.97 5.25 -8.21
N LEU A 246 -10.49 4.01 -8.37
CA LEU A 246 -11.30 2.88 -8.83
C LEU A 246 -11.11 1.72 -7.85
N ASP A 247 -12.15 1.41 -7.09
CA ASP A 247 -12.12 0.42 -6.02
C ASP A 247 -13.09 -0.73 -6.29
N GLY A 248 -12.55 -1.95 -6.42
CA GLY A 248 -13.30 -3.20 -6.44
C GLY A 248 -13.07 -3.95 -5.13
N ASN A 249 -14.08 -4.04 -4.26
CA ASN A 249 -13.99 -4.76 -2.99
C ASN A 249 -14.91 -5.97 -3.00
N LEU A 250 -14.33 -7.16 -2.86
CA LEU A 250 -15.01 -8.44 -2.85
C LEU A 250 -14.71 -9.17 -1.53
N GLY A 251 -15.72 -9.79 -0.96
CA GLY A 251 -15.57 -10.53 0.31
C GLY A 251 -15.43 -9.61 1.51
N SER A 252 -14.56 -10.00 2.45
CA SER A 252 -14.36 -9.47 3.80
C SER A 252 -15.52 -9.70 4.77
N LYS A 253 -15.22 -9.76 6.07
CA LYS A 253 -16.22 -9.69 7.15
C LYS A 253 -16.74 -8.26 7.30
N LEU A 254 -15.83 -7.31 7.23
CA LEU A 254 -16.11 -5.88 7.30
C LEU A 254 -15.08 -5.11 6.47
N THR A 255 -15.55 -4.25 5.59
CA THR A 255 -14.70 -3.25 4.92
C THR A 255 -15.11 -1.84 5.35
N MET A 256 -14.15 -1.11 5.90
CA MET A 256 -14.24 0.34 6.10
C MET A 256 -13.10 1.01 5.30
N LYS A 257 -13.45 1.67 4.20
CA LYS A 257 -12.48 2.24 3.27
C LYS A 257 -12.88 3.67 2.88
N TYR A 258 -11.95 4.59 2.95
CA TYR A 258 -12.21 6.03 2.83
C TYR A 258 -11.35 6.70 1.76
N PRO A 259 -11.58 6.41 0.45
CA PRO A 259 -10.91 7.15 -0.61
C PRO A 259 -11.39 8.61 -0.61
N SER A 260 -10.46 9.55 -0.56
CA SER A 260 -10.78 10.98 -0.54
C SER A 260 -9.73 11.81 -1.29
N CYS A 261 -10.11 13.02 -1.68
CA CYS A 261 -9.21 14.00 -2.28
C CYS A 261 -9.32 15.34 -1.57
N TYR A 262 -8.18 15.91 -1.20
CA TYR A 262 -8.08 17.32 -0.84
C TYR A 262 -7.65 18.11 -2.08
N LEU A 263 -8.53 18.97 -2.56
CA LEU A 263 -8.23 19.85 -3.68
C LEU A 263 -7.57 21.12 -3.13
N VAL A 264 -6.34 21.40 -3.55
CA VAL A 264 -5.55 22.55 -3.11
C VAL A 264 -5.12 23.37 -4.34
N GLY A 265 -5.45 24.65 -4.33
CA GLY A 265 -5.27 25.56 -5.47
C GLY A 265 -6.56 25.75 -6.28
N GLU A 266 -6.49 26.61 -7.29
CA GLU A 266 -7.58 26.83 -8.23
C GLU A 266 -7.62 25.68 -9.23
N GLY A 267 -8.81 25.09 -9.44
CA GLY A 267 -9.02 23.94 -10.32
C GLY A 267 -10.12 24.19 -11.33
#